data_9f50c2cfeece6b1eba0ca942386b9807
#
_entry.id   9f50c2cfeece6b1eba0ca942386b9807
#
_cell.length_a   1.000
_cell.length_b   1.000
_cell.length_c   1.000
_cell.angle_alpha   90.00
_cell.angle_beta   90.00
_cell.angle_gamma   90.00
#
_symmetry.space_group_name_H-M   'P 1'
#
loop_
_entity.id
_entity.type
_entity.pdbx_description
1 polymer ?
#
loop_
_entity_poly.entity_id
_entity_poly.type
_entity_poly.pdbx_seq_one_letter_code
_entity_poly.pdbx_strand_id
1 'polypeptide(L)'
;MSDNAPKSLKDGRFKKGNQFWKARSRHGLKPIFANPEELEKACHEYFEWVDSNPLTEEKVFGTGLRMEVTKLRAMTIGGLCIFLGIGRRTWGDYKEREEYTDAVLLVENIIYEQKFAGAAAGLFNHAIIARDLGLAEKTIIEGGSVNKIEVEFVEPKAKD
;
A
#
# COMPACT_ATOMS: atom_id res chain seq x y z
N MET A 1 33.06 0.90 9.63
CA MET A 1 31.95 1.42 10.47
C MET A 1 31.47 2.71 9.81
N SER A 2 30.46 2.63 8.99
CA SER A 2 29.87 3.83 8.36
C SER A 2 28.40 3.88 8.74
N ASP A 3 28.12 4.79 9.68
CA ASP A 3 26.78 5.25 10.04
C ASP A 3 26.12 5.88 8.83
N ASN A 4 25.31 5.09 8.11
CA ASN A 4 24.56 5.58 6.96
C ASN A 4 23.05 5.43 7.16
N ALA A 5 22.57 5.72 8.38
CA ALA A 5 21.16 5.95 8.61
C ALA A 5 20.80 7.32 8.00
N PRO A 6 19.77 7.42 7.14
CA PRO A 6 19.32 8.70 6.62
C PRO A 6 18.78 9.53 7.79
N LYS A 7 19.57 10.55 8.22
CA LYS A 7 19.13 11.51 9.24
C LYS A 7 17.87 12.20 8.72
N SER A 8 16.73 11.98 9.39
CA SER A 8 15.52 12.77 9.15
C SER A 8 15.82 14.24 9.50
N LEU A 9 15.35 15.16 8.68
CA LEU A 9 15.34 16.56 9.06
C LEU A 9 14.30 16.75 10.17
N LYS A 10 14.57 17.62 11.14
CA LYS A 10 13.67 17.93 12.27
C LYS A 10 12.27 18.43 11.86
N ASP A 11 12.07 18.68 10.58
CA ASP A 11 10.86 19.21 9.95
C ASP A 11 10.06 18.18 9.13
N GLY A 12 10.32 16.87 9.31
CA GLY A 12 9.53 15.80 8.67
C GLY A 12 9.63 15.72 7.13
N ARG A 13 10.53 16.51 6.52
CA ARG A 13 10.68 16.55 5.07
C ARG A 13 11.63 15.47 4.59
N PHE A 14 11.26 14.80 3.49
CA PHE A 14 12.24 14.07 2.72
C PHE A 14 13.27 15.03 2.14
N LYS A 15 14.55 14.80 2.41
CA LYS A 15 15.60 15.45 1.61
C LYS A 15 15.40 15.05 0.15
N LYS A 16 15.45 16.04 -0.76
CA LYS A 16 15.48 15.80 -2.20
C LYS A 16 16.59 14.77 -2.49
N GLY A 17 16.23 13.58 -3.02
CA GLY A 17 17.15 12.47 -3.22
C GLY A 17 17.17 11.41 -2.11
N ASN A 18 16.22 11.40 -1.15
CA ASN A 18 16.07 10.30 -0.22
C ASN A 18 15.79 9.00 -0.98
N GLN A 19 16.82 8.17 -1.10
CA GLN A 19 16.82 6.90 -1.83
C GLN A 19 16.74 5.74 -0.83
N PHE A 20 15.81 5.81 0.15
CA PHE A 20 15.67 4.77 1.15
C PHE A 20 15.50 3.37 0.52
N TRP A 21 14.93 3.32 -0.70
CA TRP A 21 14.82 2.11 -1.50
C TRP A 21 16.17 1.52 -1.96
N LYS A 22 17.26 2.31 -1.89
CA LYS A 22 18.64 1.84 -2.15
C LYS A 22 19.34 1.38 -0.87
N ALA A 23 18.81 1.66 0.31
CA ALA A 23 19.54 1.53 1.57
C ALA A 23 19.80 0.08 1.99
N ARG A 24 19.16 -0.92 1.40
CA ARG A 24 19.39 -2.34 1.71
C ARG A 24 19.29 -3.21 0.46
N SER A 25 20.37 -3.34 -0.29
CA SER A 25 20.56 -4.47 -1.20
C SER A 25 21.41 -5.54 -0.51
N ARG A 26 20.78 -6.50 0.14
CA ARG A 26 21.43 -7.73 0.56
C ARG A 26 20.78 -8.90 -0.18
N HIS A 27 21.47 -9.39 -1.17
CA HIS A 27 21.18 -10.70 -1.75
C HIS A 27 21.95 -11.74 -0.93
N GLY A 28 21.26 -12.64 -0.25
CA GLY A 28 21.90 -13.71 0.51
C GLY A 28 20.92 -14.80 0.92
N LEU A 29 21.34 -16.05 0.82
CA LEU A 29 20.61 -17.30 1.06
C LEU A 29 20.29 -17.60 2.56
N LYS A 30 20.53 -16.65 3.48
CA LYS A 30 20.20 -16.83 4.91
C LYS A 30 18.95 -16.05 5.25
N PRO A 31 18.13 -16.54 6.20
CA PRO A 31 17.05 -15.74 6.78
C PRO A 31 17.65 -14.41 7.27
N ILE A 32 17.01 -13.28 6.89
CA ILE A 32 17.50 -11.95 7.24
C ILE A 32 17.30 -11.71 8.74
N PHE A 33 16.25 -12.33 9.30
CA PHE A 33 15.90 -12.28 10.71
C PHE A 33 16.11 -13.67 11.32
N ALA A 34 16.81 -13.73 12.46
CA ALA A 34 17.17 -14.98 13.11
C ALA A 34 16.00 -15.55 13.92
N ASN A 35 15.08 -14.69 14.37
CA ASN A 35 13.93 -15.03 15.18
C ASN A 35 12.75 -14.07 14.90
N PRO A 36 11.51 -14.43 15.34
CA PRO A 36 10.33 -13.58 15.16
C PRO A 36 10.45 -12.20 15.82
N GLU A 37 11.09 -12.11 16.97
CA GLU A 37 11.24 -10.86 17.72
C GLU A 37 12.10 -9.83 16.95
N GLU A 38 13.13 -10.28 16.27
CA GLU A 38 13.93 -9.41 15.39
C GLU A 38 13.13 -8.91 14.19
N LEU A 39 12.29 -9.78 13.62
CA LEU A 39 11.39 -9.38 12.53
C LEU A 39 10.39 -8.34 13.02
N GLU A 40 9.72 -8.61 14.14
CA GLU A 40 8.73 -7.72 14.73
C GLU A 40 9.33 -6.36 15.07
N LYS A 41 10.49 -6.34 15.72
CA LYS A 41 11.21 -5.09 16.00
C LYS A 41 11.51 -4.29 14.75
N ALA A 42 11.99 -4.94 13.69
CA ALA A 42 12.27 -4.25 12.43
C ALA A 42 10.99 -3.72 11.75
N CYS A 43 9.85 -4.42 11.93
CA CYS A 43 8.55 -3.93 11.48
C CYS A 43 8.08 -2.71 12.28
N HIS A 44 8.29 -2.69 13.60
CA HIS A 44 8.00 -1.52 14.43
C HIS A 44 8.84 -0.30 14.03
N GLU A 45 10.12 -0.48 13.72
CA GLU A 45 10.96 0.60 13.16
C GLU A 45 10.37 1.18 11.86
N TYR A 46 9.74 0.33 11.01
CA TYR A 46 9.02 0.81 9.82
C TYR A 46 7.80 1.64 10.20
N PHE A 47 7.02 1.24 11.20
CA PHE A 47 5.83 1.99 11.64
C PHE A 47 6.23 3.36 12.17
N GLU A 48 7.22 3.42 13.06
CA GLU A 48 7.76 4.68 13.56
C GLU A 48 8.30 5.57 12.42
N TRP A 49 8.94 4.94 11.42
CA TRP A 49 9.41 5.66 10.25
C TRP A 49 8.24 6.24 9.44
N VAL A 50 7.15 5.51 9.24
CA VAL A 50 5.96 6.00 8.51
C VAL A 50 5.35 7.19 9.23
N ASP A 51 5.20 7.11 10.55
CA ASP A 51 4.62 8.18 11.38
C ASP A 51 5.51 9.43 11.39
N SER A 52 6.82 9.23 11.42
CA SER A 52 7.80 10.33 11.43
C SER A 52 8.04 10.95 10.05
N ASN A 53 7.54 10.35 8.97
CA ASN A 53 7.76 10.78 7.60
C ASN A 53 6.43 10.95 6.83
N PRO A 54 5.57 11.88 7.23
CA PRO A 54 4.33 12.16 6.53
C PRO A 54 4.59 12.65 5.11
N LEU A 55 3.56 12.61 4.26
CA LEU A 55 3.60 13.20 2.93
C LEU A 55 3.29 14.69 3.03
N THR A 56 3.85 15.50 2.12
CA THR A 56 3.55 16.92 2.04
C THR A 56 2.97 17.27 0.67
N GLU A 57 1.99 18.17 0.66
CA GLU A 57 1.35 18.71 -0.53
C GLU A 57 1.39 20.24 -0.47
N GLU A 58 1.81 20.88 -1.54
CA GLU A 58 1.69 22.33 -1.67
C GLU A 58 0.27 22.68 -2.12
N LYS A 59 -0.49 23.41 -1.28
CA LYS A 59 -1.80 23.94 -1.64
C LYS A 59 -1.70 25.42 -1.97
N VAL A 60 -2.31 25.80 -3.11
CA VAL A 60 -2.46 27.21 -3.51
C VAL A 60 -3.90 27.63 -3.23
N PHE A 61 -4.07 28.65 -2.39
CA PHE A 61 -5.38 29.21 -2.09
C PHE A 61 -5.75 30.32 -3.09
N GLY A 62 -7.05 30.60 -3.21
CA GLY A 62 -7.57 31.60 -4.16
C GLY A 62 -6.99 33.01 -4.00
N THR A 63 -6.40 33.30 -2.84
CA THR A 63 -5.65 34.53 -2.55
C THR A 63 -4.22 34.54 -3.10
N GLY A 64 -3.78 33.46 -3.77
CA GLY A 64 -2.40 33.26 -4.20
C GLY A 64 -1.43 32.79 -3.12
N LEU A 65 -1.91 32.61 -1.88
CA LEU A 65 -1.13 32.09 -0.76
C LEU A 65 -0.80 30.60 -1.02
N ARG A 66 0.48 30.25 -0.91
CA ARG A 66 0.95 28.87 -0.98
C ARG A 66 1.26 28.36 0.42
N MET A 67 0.71 27.21 0.76
CA MET A 67 0.97 26.55 2.03
C MET A 67 1.31 25.08 1.81
N GLU A 68 2.29 24.59 2.56
CA GLU A 68 2.60 23.16 2.62
C GLU A 68 1.70 22.48 3.64
N VAL A 69 0.93 21.51 3.20
CA VAL A 69 0.00 20.74 4.06
C VAL A 69 0.54 19.33 4.22
N THR A 70 0.66 18.91 5.47
CA THR A 70 1.10 17.57 5.83
C THR A 70 -0.07 16.58 5.69
N LYS A 71 0.20 15.42 5.07
CA LYS A 71 -0.74 14.31 4.93
C LYS A 71 -0.15 13.05 5.54
N LEU A 72 -0.99 12.25 6.16
CA LEU A 72 -0.59 10.94 6.67
C LEU A 72 -0.09 10.04 5.53
N ARG A 73 0.91 9.23 5.87
CA ARG A 73 1.41 8.18 4.98
C ARG A 73 0.73 6.86 5.33
N ALA A 74 0.08 6.22 4.36
CA ALA A 74 -0.47 4.89 4.57
C ALA A 74 0.64 3.84 4.68
N MET A 75 0.54 2.97 5.67
CA MET A 75 1.37 1.78 5.79
C MET A 75 0.99 0.77 4.70
N THR A 76 1.98 0.09 4.12
CA THR A 76 1.74 -0.95 3.12
C THR A 76 2.72 -2.08 3.26
N ILE A 77 2.30 -3.32 2.96
CA ILE A 77 3.21 -4.48 2.92
C ILE A 77 4.34 -4.26 1.90
N GLY A 78 4.05 -3.59 0.77
CA GLY A 78 5.08 -3.24 -0.20
C GLY A 78 6.11 -2.27 0.36
N GLY A 79 5.68 -1.23 1.07
CA GLY A 79 6.55 -0.27 1.75
C GLY A 79 7.39 -0.93 2.84
N LEU A 80 6.76 -1.80 3.66
CA LEU A 80 7.45 -2.59 4.67
C LEU A 80 8.55 -3.45 4.04
N CYS A 81 8.23 -4.22 2.99
CA CYS A 81 9.22 -5.06 2.33
C CYS A 81 10.41 -4.25 1.78
N ILE A 82 10.15 -3.06 1.21
CA ILE A 82 11.21 -2.17 0.74
C ILE A 82 12.06 -1.67 1.91
N PHE A 83 11.43 -1.30 3.04
CA PHE A 83 12.11 -0.83 4.25
C PHE A 83 13.02 -1.92 4.83
N LEU A 84 12.50 -3.15 4.94
CA LEU A 84 13.24 -4.30 5.45
C LEU A 84 14.31 -4.82 4.46
N GLY A 85 14.25 -4.40 3.18
CA GLY A 85 15.14 -4.88 2.13
C GLY A 85 14.88 -6.33 1.72
N ILE A 86 13.62 -6.78 1.79
CA ILE A 86 13.18 -8.12 1.39
C ILE A 86 12.21 -8.06 0.22
N GLY A 87 12.04 -9.18 -0.48
CA GLY A 87 10.98 -9.33 -1.49
C GLY A 87 9.64 -9.68 -0.87
N ARG A 88 8.53 -9.37 -1.57
CA ARG A 88 7.18 -9.81 -1.14
C ARG A 88 7.05 -11.33 -1.01
N ARG A 89 7.78 -12.08 -1.83
CA ARG A 89 7.85 -13.54 -1.73
C ARG A 89 8.46 -13.96 -0.39
N THR A 90 9.58 -13.34 -0.01
CA THR A 90 10.24 -13.63 1.27
C THR A 90 9.32 -13.30 2.46
N TRP A 91 8.48 -12.24 2.36
CA TRP A 91 7.45 -11.95 3.35
C TRP A 91 6.43 -13.09 3.44
N GLY A 92 5.96 -13.62 2.29
CA GLY A 92 5.11 -14.80 2.22
C GLY A 92 5.77 -16.05 2.83
N ASP A 93 7.05 -16.27 2.52
CA ASP A 93 7.82 -17.39 3.08
C ASP A 93 7.93 -17.31 4.62
N TYR A 94 8.02 -16.09 5.21
CA TYR A 94 7.94 -15.91 6.66
C TYR A 94 6.54 -16.23 7.20
N LYS A 95 5.49 -15.83 6.50
CA LYS A 95 4.10 -16.13 6.89
C LYS A 95 3.79 -17.63 6.93
N GLU A 96 4.43 -18.43 6.07
CA GLU A 96 4.26 -19.89 6.02
C GLU A 96 5.06 -20.63 7.08
N ARG A 97 6.01 -19.98 7.75
CA ARG A 97 6.81 -20.59 8.83
C ARG A 97 6.07 -20.44 10.16
N GLU A 98 5.76 -21.57 10.78
CA GLU A 98 5.00 -21.64 12.04
C GLU A 98 5.54 -20.68 13.11
N GLU A 99 6.87 -20.61 13.26
CA GLU A 99 7.54 -19.73 14.25
C GLU A 99 7.35 -18.23 13.99
N TYR A 100 7.10 -17.79 12.73
CA TYR A 100 6.94 -16.37 12.37
C TYR A 100 5.49 -15.98 12.11
N THR A 101 4.57 -16.95 12.01
CA THR A 101 3.18 -16.71 11.59
C THR A 101 2.50 -15.65 12.43
N ASP A 102 2.62 -15.75 13.78
CA ASP A 102 1.96 -14.82 14.69
C ASP A 102 2.51 -13.40 14.57
N ALA A 103 3.82 -13.24 14.47
CA ALA A 103 4.46 -11.94 14.27
C ALA A 103 4.04 -11.32 12.93
N VAL A 104 4.00 -12.10 11.85
CA VAL A 104 3.57 -11.64 10.54
C VAL A 104 2.09 -11.23 10.54
N LEU A 105 1.21 -12.02 11.16
CA LEU A 105 -0.21 -11.71 11.28
C LEU A 105 -0.45 -10.44 12.10
N LEU A 106 0.27 -10.26 13.20
CA LEU A 106 0.20 -9.04 14.00
C LEU A 106 0.56 -7.81 13.16
N VAL A 107 1.66 -7.87 12.44
CA VAL A 107 2.13 -6.79 11.56
C VAL A 107 1.12 -6.49 10.44
N GLU A 108 0.57 -7.52 9.80
CA GLU A 108 -0.47 -7.35 8.77
C GLU A 108 -1.74 -6.70 9.33
N ASN A 109 -2.15 -7.08 10.55
CA ASN A 109 -3.30 -6.49 11.24
C ASN A 109 -3.07 -5.01 11.59
N ILE A 110 -1.89 -4.64 12.09
CA ILE A 110 -1.54 -3.23 12.37
C ILE A 110 -1.65 -2.39 11.07
N ILE A 111 -1.09 -2.89 9.98
CA ILE A 111 -1.16 -2.22 8.67
C ILE A 111 -2.61 -2.12 8.18
N TYR A 112 -3.41 -3.17 8.35
CA TYR A 112 -4.83 -3.18 7.99
C TYR A 112 -5.59 -2.12 8.79
N GLU A 113 -5.45 -2.11 10.12
CA GLU A 113 -6.15 -1.19 11.01
C GLU A 113 -5.77 0.27 10.74
N GLN A 114 -4.50 0.58 10.54
CA GLN A 114 -4.08 1.95 10.20
C GLN A 114 -4.75 2.45 8.92
N LYS A 115 -4.86 1.60 7.90
CA LYS A 115 -5.53 1.95 6.64
C LYS A 115 -7.02 2.10 6.82
N PHE A 116 -7.66 1.15 7.51
CA PHE A 116 -9.10 1.16 7.73
C PHE A 116 -9.53 2.38 8.55
N ALA A 117 -8.90 2.59 9.71
CA ALA A 117 -9.18 3.73 10.58
C ALA A 117 -8.90 5.07 9.88
N GLY A 118 -7.78 5.17 9.15
CA GLY A 118 -7.43 6.37 8.39
C GLY A 118 -8.42 6.68 7.26
N ALA A 119 -8.93 5.66 6.57
CA ALA A 119 -9.96 5.83 5.56
C ALA A 119 -11.32 6.21 6.17
N ALA A 120 -11.71 5.57 7.29
CA ALA A 120 -12.94 5.88 8.01
C ALA A 120 -12.93 7.31 8.56
N ALA A 121 -11.78 7.80 9.00
CA ALA A 121 -11.61 9.19 9.45
C ALA A 121 -11.46 10.21 8.30
N GLY A 122 -11.50 9.80 7.04
CA GLY A 122 -11.31 10.69 5.88
C GLY A 122 -9.87 11.19 5.69
N LEU A 123 -8.89 10.58 6.37
CA LEU A 123 -7.47 10.92 6.27
C LEU A 123 -6.81 10.31 5.04
N PHE A 124 -7.34 9.19 4.55
CA PHE A 124 -6.93 8.52 3.32
C PHE A 124 -8.04 8.55 2.28
N ASN A 125 -7.69 8.30 1.03
CA ASN A 125 -8.67 8.10 -0.02
C ASN A 125 -9.40 6.77 0.19
N HIS A 126 -10.66 6.83 0.61
CA HIS A 126 -11.48 5.66 0.97
C HIS A 126 -11.62 4.66 -0.19
N ALA A 127 -11.75 5.14 -1.45
CA ALA A 127 -11.92 4.26 -2.60
C ALA A 127 -10.64 3.45 -2.91
N ILE A 128 -9.47 4.05 -2.71
CA ILE A 128 -8.18 3.36 -2.89
C ILE A 128 -8.00 2.33 -1.78
N ILE A 129 -8.25 2.72 -0.52
CA ILE A 129 -8.09 1.83 0.63
C ILE A 129 -9.10 0.69 0.58
N ALA A 130 -10.38 0.93 0.24
CA ALA A 130 -11.38 -0.12 0.11
C ALA A 130 -10.97 -1.18 -0.92
N ARG A 131 -10.39 -0.78 -2.05
CA ARG A 131 -9.86 -1.71 -3.06
C ARG A 131 -8.64 -2.49 -2.55
N ASP A 132 -7.72 -1.83 -1.87
CA ASP A 132 -6.50 -2.45 -1.32
C ASP A 132 -6.84 -3.45 -0.22
N LEU A 133 -7.84 -3.16 0.62
CA LEU A 133 -8.35 -4.06 1.67
C LEU A 133 -9.36 -5.10 1.16
N GLY A 134 -9.73 -5.09 -0.11
CA GLY A 134 -10.71 -6.01 -0.68
C GLY A 134 -12.16 -5.76 -0.24
N LEU A 135 -12.46 -4.57 0.31
CA LEU A 135 -13.78 -4.15 0.78
C LEU A 135 -14.65 -3.50 -0.32
N ALA A 136 -14.17 -3.49 -1.58
CA ALA A 136 -14.92 -2.90 -2.69
C ALA A 136 -16.25 -3.64 -2.91
N GLU A 137 -17.35 -2.89 -3.01
CA GLU A 137 -18.66 -3.44 -3.35
C GLU A 137 -18.59 -4.18 -4.69
N LYS A 138 -18.98 -5.47 -4.68
CA LYS A 138 -19.29 -6.20 -5.89
C LYS A 138 -20.68 -5.76 -6.35
N THR A 139 -20.76 -4.77 -7.24
CA THR A 139 -22.01 -4.47 -7.95
C THR A 139 -22.26 -5.64 -8.89
N ILE A 140 -23.11 -6.59 -8.46
CA ILE A 140 -23.66 -7.57 -9.36
C ILE A 140 -24.71 -6.82 -10.16
N ILE A 141 -24.43 -6.51 -11.42
CA ILE A 141 -25.43 -6.04 -12.36
C ILE A 141 -26.28 -7.28 -12.74
N GLU A 142 -27.26 -7.61 -11.88
CA GLU A 142 -28.33 -8.50 -12.28
C GLU A 142 -29.23 -7.72 -13.22
N GLY A 143 -29.20 -8.04 -14.50
CA GLY A 143 -30.12 -7.42 -15.46
C GLY A 143 -29.55 -7.14 -16.83
N GLY A 144 -28.57 -7.90 -17.26
CA GLY A 144 -28.32 -8.08 -18.68
C GLY A 144 -29.31 -9.09 -19.26
N SER A 145 -30.59 -8.73 -19.42
CA SER A 145 -31.41 -9.46 -20.40
C SER A 145 -30.69 -9.26 -21.75
N VAL A 146 -30.01 -10.29 -22.21
CA VAL A 146 -29.53 -10.36 -23.59
C VAL A 146 -30.79 -10.34 -24.45
N ASN A 147 -31.21 -9.16 -24.90
CA ASN A 147 -32.20 -9.06 -25.95
C ASN A 147 -31.59 -9.69 -27.19
N LYS A 148 -31.95 -10.97 -27.41
CA LYS A 148 -31.63 -11.68 -28.61
C LYS A 148 -32.39 -10.98 -29.72
N ILE A 149 -31.71 -10.16 -30.52
CA ILE A 149 -32.30 -9.57 -31.73
C ILE A 149 -32.26 -10.69 -32.74
N GLU A 150 -33.41 -11.30 -33.00
CA GLU A 150 -33.63 -12.21 -34.11
C GLU A 150 -33.88 -11.37 -35.34
N VAL A 151 -32.92 -11.37 -36.29
CA VAL A 151 -33.08 -10.67 -37.59
C VAL A 151 -33.55 -11.72 -38.56
N GLU A 152 -34.83 -11.62 -38.99
CA GLU A 152 -35.41 -12.44 -40.03
C GLU A 152 -35.19 -11.72 -41.36
N PHE A 153 -34.43 -12.33 -42.29
CA PHE A 153 -34.27 -11.80 -43.64
C PHE A 153 -35.48 -12.24 -44.50
N VAL A 154 -36.34 -11.29 -44.81
CA VAL A 154 -37.46 -11.55 -45.73
C VAL A 154 -37.00 -11.33 -47.18
N GLU A 155 -37.05 -12.37 -48.00
CA GLU A 155 -36.75 -12.24 -49.42
C GLU A 155 -37.77 -11.32 -50.11
N PRO A 156 -37.35 -10.42 -51.04
CA PRO A 156 -38.27 -9.57 -51.74
C PRO A 156 -39.16 -10.39 -52.67
N LYS A 157 -40.48 -10.19 -52.57
CA LYS A 157 -41.44 -10.81 -53.51
C LYS A 157 -41.14 -10.31 -54.90
N ALA A 158 -40.95 -11.26 -55.85
CA ALA A 158 -40.88 -10.96 -57.24
C ALA A 158 -42.18 -10.25 -57.70
N LYS A 159 -42.07 -9.15 -58.39
CA LYS A 159 -43.21 -8.48 -59.06
C LYS A 159 -43.45 -9.19 -60.36
N ASP A 160 -44.67 -9.73 -60.48
CA ASP A 160 -45.27 -10.11 -61.77
C ASP A 160 -45.54 -8.91 -62.66
#